data_da6f8ec82a653677de062b90a9ad13e5
#
_entry.id   da6f8ec82a653677de062b90a9ad13e5
#
_cell.length_a   1.000
_cell.length_b   1.000
_cell.length_c   1.000
_cell.angle_alpha   90.00
_cell.angle_beta   90.00
_cell.angle_gamma   90.00
#
_symmetry.space_group_name_H-M   'P 1'
#
loop_
_entity.id
_entity.type
_entity.pdbx_description
1 polymer ?
#
loop_
_entity_poly.entity_id
_entity_poly.type
_entity_poly.pdbx_seq_one_letter_code
_entity_poly.pdbx_strand_id
1 'polypeptide(L)'
;MSKILIIEDEEAIADLEKDYLELSGFDVEIATRGDVGLEKALKEEYDLIILDLMLPEVDGFDICRQVREEKNIPIIMVSAKKDDIDKIRGLGLGADDYMTK
;
A
#
# COMPACT_ATOMS: atom_id res chain seq x y z
N MET A 1 5.30 -0.93 18.83
CA MET A 1 5.97 -1.08 17.52
C MET A 1 5.10 -0.58 16.41
N SER A 2 5.72 -0.03 15.38
CA SER A 2 4.95 0.44 14.22
C SER A 2 4.39 -0.74 13.43
N LYS A 3 3.15 -0.61 13.00
CA LYS A 3 2.44 -1.65 12.27
C LYS A 3 2.26 -1.22 10.82
N ILE A 4 2.69 -2.06 9.89
CA ILE A 4 2.67 -1.77 8.46
C ILE A 4 1.75 -2.77 7.75
N LEU A 5 0.90 -2.27 6.87
CA LEU A 5 0.09 -3.10 5.98
C LEU A 5 0.67 -3.06 4.58
N ILE A 6 0.94 -4.24 4.03
CA ILE A 6 1.39 -4.39 2.64
C ILE A 6 0.22 -4.96 1.84
N ILE A 7 -0.21 -4.24 0.82
CA ILE A 7 -1.25 -4.70 -0.11
C ILE A 7 -0.56 -5.01 -1.44
N GLU A 8 -0.28 -6.29 -1.68
CA GLU A 8 0.51 -6.77 -2.82
C GLU A 8 0.04 -8.17 -3.20
N ASP A 9 -0.36 -8.36 -4.46
CA ASP A 9 -0.87 -9.65 -4.93
C ASP A 9 0.22 -10.68 -5.21
N GLU A 10 1.44 -10.27 -5.46
CA GLU A 10 2.55 -11.20 -5.66
C GLU A 10 3.15 -11.59 -4.31
N GLU A 11 2.87 -12.80 -3.86
CA GLU A 11 3.28 -13.27 -2.54
C GLU A 11 4.80 -13.21 -2.34
N ALA A 12 5.58 -13.56 -3.36
CA ALA A 12 7.04 -13.52 -3.26
C ALA A 12 7.56 -12.11 -2.96
N ILE A 13 6.98 -11.10 -3.60
CA ILE A 13 7.36 -9.71 -3.37
C ILE A 13 6.90 -9.25 -2.00
N ALA A 14 5.67 -9.58 -1.63
CA ALA A 14 5.12 -9.22 -0.32
C ALA A 14 5.96 -9.83 0.81
N ASP A 15 6.33 -11.10 0.67
CA ASP A 15 7.14 -11.79 1.68
C ASP A 15 8.52 -11.17 1.80
N LEU A 16 9.14 -10.79 0.69
CA LEU A 16 10.44 -10.14 0.70
C LEU A 16 10.38 -8.79 1.41
N GLU A 17 9.37 -8.00 1.10
CA GLU A 17 9.16 -6.71 1.76
C GLU A 17 8.90 -6.89 3.26
N LYS A 18 8.08 -7.86 3.61
CA LYS A 18 7.78 -8.17 5.00
C LYS A 18 9.03 -8.55 5.78
N ASP A 19 9.84 -9.47 5.22
CA ASP A 19 11.07 -9.91 5.87
C ASP A 19 12.01 -8.74 6.13
N TYR A 20 12.17 -7.87 5.15
CA TYR A 20 13.03 -6.70 5.28
C TYR A 20 12.54 -5.76 6.39
N LEU A 21 11.25 -5.48 6.40
CA LEU A 21 10.67 -4.57 7.38
C LEU A 21 10.66 -5.16 8.79
N GLU A 22 10.43 -6.46 8.92
CA GLU A 22 10.48 -7.11 10.23
C GLU A 22 11.89 -7.11 10.81
N LEU A 23 12.91 -7.24 9.95
CA LEU A 23 14.29 -7.10 10.40
C LEU A 23 14.59 -5.70 10.94
N SER A 24 13.85 -4.71 10.47
CA SER A 24 13.99 -3.32 10.93
C SER A 24 13.13 -3.03 12.18
N GLY A 25 12.41 -4.02 12.69
CA GLY A 25 11.66 -3.88 13.94
C GLY A 25 10.18 -3.53 13.78
N PHE A 26 9.64 -3.62 12.57
CA PHE A 26 8.23 -3.34 12.34
C PHE A 26 7.36 -4.58 12.42
N ASP A 27 6.10 -4.42 12.83
CA ASP A 27 5.09 -5.46 12.69
C ASP A 27 4.47 -5.31 11.31
N VAL A 28 4.38 -6.42 10.55
CA VAL A 28 3.92 -6.36 9.16
C VAL A 28 2.78 -7.33 8.93
N GLU A 29 1.72 -6.86 8.29
CA GLU A 29 0.63 -7.69 7.80
C GLU A 29 0.58 -7.59 6.28
N ILE A 30 0.22 -8.67 5.62
CA ILE A 30 0.10 -8.74 4.17
C ILE A 30 -1.34 -9.02 3.79
N ALA A 31 -1.85 -8.27 2.81
CA ALA A 31 -3.10 -8.57 2.13
C ALA A 31 -2.76 -8.80 0.66
N THR A 32 -3.07 -9.99 0.14
CA THR A 32 -2.76 -10.34 -1.25
C THR A 32 -3.88 -9.97 -2.22
N ARG A 33 -5.00 -9.46 -1.70
CA ARG A 33 -6.11 -8.96 -2.49
C ARG A 33 -6.42 -7.52 -2.10
N GLY A 34 -6.78 -6.73 -3.11
CA GLY A 34 -7.07 -5.32 -2.88
C GLY A 34 -8.29 -5.08 -1.99
N ASP A 35 -9.36 -5.89 -2.17
CA ASP A 35 -10.57 -5.77 -1.37
C ASP A 35 -10.31 -6.09 0.10
N VAL A 36 -9.52 -7.12 0.37
CA VAL A 36 -9.14 -7.49 1.74
C VAL A 36 -8.24 -6.41 2.34
N GLY A 37 -7.29 -5.90 1.56
CA GLY A 37 -6.39 -4.84 2.01
C GLY A 37 -7.13 -3.56 2.38
N LEU A 38 -8.11 -3.18 1.57
CA LEU A 38 -8.93 -2.00 1.85
C LEU A 38 -9.71 -2.19 3.14
N GLU A 39 -10.33 -3.35 3.32
CA GLU A 39 -11.09 -3.64 4.53
C GLU A 39 -10.21 -3.56 5.77
N LYS A 40 -9.03 -4.18 5.73
CA LYS A 40 -8.08 -4.11 6.84
C LYS A 40 -7.65 -2.67 7.14
N ALA A 41 -7.34 -1.90 6.09
CA ALA A 41 -6.90 -0.52 6.25
C ALA A 41 -7.95 0.35 6.92
N LEU A 42 -9.22 0.09 6.65
CA LEU A 42 -10.32 0.85 7.24
C LEU A 42 -10.68 0.41 8.66
N LYS A 43 -10.54 -0.88 8.97
CA LYS A 43 -10.94 -1.45 10.25
C LYS A 43 -9.84 -1.43 11.32
N GLU A 44 -8.59 -1.60 10.92
CA GLU A 44 -7.47 -1.71 11.84
C GLU A 44 -6.59 -0.46 11.78
N GLU A 45 -5.79 -0.25 12.82
CA GLU A 45 -4.88 0.87 12.86
C GLU A 45 -3.50 0.48 12.34
N TYR A 46 -3.00 1.21 11.36
CA TYR A 46 -1.67 1.04 10.80
C TYR A 46 -0.91 2.35 10.83
N ASP A 47 0.41 2.26 10.93
CA ASP A 47 1.28 3.44 10.90
C ASP A 47 1.72 3.77 9.47
N LEU A 48 1.64 2.78 8.56
CA LEU A 48 2.03 2.94 7.17
C LEU A 48 1.33 1.89 6.32
N ILE A 49 0.93 2.27 5.12
CA ILE A 49 0.40 1.34 4.11
C ILE A 49 1.32 1.38 2.90
N ILE A 50 1.78 0.20 2.46
CA ILE A 50 2.50 0.04 1.21
C ILE A 50 1.51 -0.59 0.23
N LEU A 51 1.19 0.12 -0.84
CA LEU A 51 0.09 -0.21 -1.73
C LEU A 51 0.58 -0.43 -3.15
N ASP A 52 0.39 -1.64 -3.66
CA ASP A 52 0.66 -1.95 -5.06
C ASP A 52 -0.49 -1.43 -5.93
N LEU A 53 -0.14 -0.70 -6.98
CA LEU A 53 -1.13 -0.17 -7.92
C LEU A 53 -1.62 -1.21 -8.93
N MET A 54 -0.87 -2.28 -9.13
CA MET A 54 -1.15 -3.28 -10.15
C MET A 54 -1.94 -4.47 -9.61
N LEU A 55 -2.96 -4.20 -8.80
CA LEU A 55 -3.81 -5.24 -8.23
C LEU A 55 -4.89 -5.68 -9.22
N PRO A 56 -5.16 -7.00 -9.32
CA PRO A 56 -6.11 -7.50 -10.33
C PRO A 56 -7.58 -7.19 -10.03
N GLU A 57 -7.99 -7.09 -8.78
CA GLU A 57 -9.39 -6.92 -8.41
C GLU A 57 -9.81 -5.47 -8.22
N VAL A 58 -8.89 -4.63 -7.74
CA VAL A 58 -9.21 -3.26 -7.36
C VAL A 58 -8.10 -2.33 -7.84
N ASP A 59 -8.49 -1.16 -8.31
CA ASP A 59 -7.52 -0.13 -8.67
C ASP A 59 -6.86 0.41 -7.39
N GLY A 60 -5.53 0.34 -7.32
CA GLY A 60 -4.78 0.85 -6.16
C GLY A 60 -5.02 2.33 -5.89
N PHE A 61 -5.27 3.12 -6.92
CA PHE A 61 -5.62 4.53 -6.75
C PHE A 61 -6.94 4.69 -5.99
N ASP A 62 -7.92 3.82 -6.26
CA ASP A 62 -9.20 3.86 -5.55
C ASP A 62 -9.04 3.49 -4.09
N ILE A 63 -8.19 2.52 -3.78
CA ILE A 63 -7.91 2.14 -2.40
C ILE A 63 -7.31 3.33 -1.64
N CYS A 64 -6.34 4.00 -2.23
CA CYS A 64 -5.72 5.18 -1.63
C CYS A 64 -6.76 6.26 -1.34
N ARG A 65 -7.63 6.54 -2.32
CA ARG A 65 -8.67 7.56 -2.17
C ARG A 65 -9.63 7.23 -1.03
N GLN A 66 -10.11 5.99 -0.98
CA GLN A 66 -11.07 5.57 0.04
C GLN A 66 -10.45 5.58 1.44
N VAL A 67 -9.22 5.14 1.58
CA VAL A 67 -8.54 5.18 2.87
C VAL A 67 -8.34 6.63 3.32
N ARG A 68 -7.94 7.50 2.41
CA ARG A 68 -7.67 8.89 2.75
C ARG A 68 -8.94 9.65 3.14
N GLU A 69 -10.10 9.25 2.64
CA GLU A 69 -11.39 9.85 3.05
C GLU A 69 -11.68 9.62 4.53
N GLU A 70 -11.18 8.53 5.10
CA GLU A 70 -11.52 8.15 6.48
C GLU A 70 -10.33 8.24 7.45
N LYS A 71 -9.11 8.11 6.95
CA LYS A 71 -7.92 8.05 7.79
C LYS A 71 -6.78 8.85 7.21
N ASN A 72 -5.91 9.33 8.08
CA ASN A 72 -4.73 10.08 7.70
C ASN A 72 -3.46 9.24 7.93
N ILE A 73 -3.41 8.05 7.35
CA ILE A 73 -2.28 7.14 7.45
C ILE A 73 -1.33 7.40 6.28
N PRO A 74 -0.01 7.47 6.50
CA PRO A 74 0.95 7.56 5.38
C PRO A 74 0.79 6.38 4.42
N ILE A 75 0.75 6.67 3.12
CA ILE A 75 0.60 5.66 2.07
C ILE A 75 1.73 5.83 1.06
N ILE A 76 2.47 4.74 0.83
CA ILE A 76 3.48 4.68 -0.22
C ILE A 76 2.94 3.81 -1.34
N MET A 77 2.81 4.38 -2.52
CA MET A 77 2.39 3.62 -3.70
C MET A 77 3.59 3.00 -4.38
N VAL A 78 3.46 1.73 -4.74
CA VAL A 78 4.53 0.97 -5.41
C VAL A 78 3.96 0.43 -6.71
N SER A 79 4.69 0.62 -7.82
CA SER A 79 4.21 0.15 -9.11
C SER A 79 5.38 -0.11 -10.06
N ALA A 80 5.14 -1.01 -11.03
CA ALA A 80 6.06 -1.20 -12.15
C ALA A 80 5.95 -0.09 -13.18
N LYS A 81 4.90 0.73 -13.12
CA LYS A 81 4.72 1.86 -14.04
C LYS A 81 5.70 2.98 -13.72
N LYS A 82 6.33 3.51 -14.75
CA LYS A 82 7.31 4.59 -14.62
C LYS A 82 6.79 5.90 -15.20
N ASP A 83 5.52 5.97 -15.47
CA ASP A 83 4.90 7.13 -16.12
C ASP A 83 4.75 8.26 -15.10
N ASP A 84 5.24 9.44 -15.45
CA ASP A 84 5.12 10.62 -14.60
C ASP A 84 3.66 11.01 -14.36
N ILE A 85 2.77 10.73 -15.31
CA ILE A 85 1.34 11.02 -15.16
C ILE A 85 0.74 10.18 -14.03
N ASP A 86 1.09 8.89 -13.98
CA ASP A 86 0.63 8.01 -12.90
C ASP A 86 1.17 8.46 -11.54
N LYS A 87 2.40 8.91 -11.50
CA LYS A 87 3.02 9.43 -10.28
C LYS A 87 2.29 10.66 -9.77
N ILE A 88 2.01 11.61 -10.67
CA ILE A 88 1.27 12.82 -10.33
C ILE A 88 -0.14 12.48 -9.86
N ARG A 89 -0.80 11.55 -10.54
CA ARG A 89 -2.15 11.11 -10.17
C ARG A 89 -2.15 10.48 -8.77
N GLY A 90 -1.19 9.63 -8.47
CA GLY A 90 -1.09 8.99 -7.16
C GLY A 90 -0.93 9.99 -6.03
N LEU A 91 -0.01 10.94 -6.20
CA LEU A 91 0.22 11.98 -5.20
C LEU A 91 -1.00 12.91 -5.07
N GLY A 92 -1.68 13.18 -6.19
CA GLY A 92 -2.89 14.00 -6.17
C GLY A 92 -4.05 13.35 -5.46
N LEU A 93 -4.05 12.02 -5.32
CA LEU A 93 -5.08 11.27 -4.59
C LEU A 93 -4.74 11.09 -3.11
N GLY A 94 -3.66 11.70 -2.64
CA GLY A 94 -3.31 11.70 -1.23
C GLY A 94 -2.25 10.70 -0.81
N ALA A 95 -1.58 10.06 -1.75
CA ALA A 95 -0.42 9.25 -1.42
C ALA A 95 0.73 10.15 -0.96
N ASP A 96 1.48 9.70 0.02
CA ASP A 96 2.60 10.47 0.56
C ASP A 96 3.86 10.28 -0.28
N ASP A 97 3.95 9.18 -1.00
CA ASP A 97 5.07 8.88 -1.85
C ASP A 97 4.68 7.89 -2.95
N TYR A 98 5.51 7.79 -3.97
CA TYR A 98 5.30 6.92 -5.10
C TYR A 98 6.63 6.31 -5.51
N MET A 99 6.71 4.98 -5.51
CA MET A 99 7.92 4.27 -5.85
C MET A 99 7.71 3.32 -7.02
N THR A 100 8.72 3.16 -7.87
CA THR A 100 8.69 2.16 -8.92
C THR A 100 9.37 0.89 -8.43
N LYS A 101 8.84 -0.22 -8.83
CA LYS A 101 9.44 -1.52 -8.53
C LYS A 101 10.71 -1.76 -9.33
#